data_45d0321ada316ebb4acd008c41754cf3
#
_entry.id   45d0321ada316ebb4acd008c41754cf3
#
_cell.length_a   1.000
_cell.length_b   1.000
_cell.length_c   1.000
_cell.angle_alpha   90.00
_cell.angle_beta   90.00
_cell.angle_gamma   90.00
#
_symmetry.space_group_name_H-M   'P 1'
#
loop_
_entity.id
_entity.type
_entity.pdbx_description
1 polymer ?
#
loop_
_entity_poly.entity_id
_entity_poly.type
_entity_poly.pdbx_seq_one_letter_code
_entity_poly.pdbx_strand_id
1 'polypeptide(L)'
;MSPGTVRVGCSGWQYRDWRGVLYPEGLGQARWLGRYAEVFDTVEVNSTFYRLASRDAVERWVLQTPPDFLFALKASRYLIHMRKLRDIGPGIERFAERIEPLARTPKMGPVLWQLPE
;
A
#
# COMPACT_ATOMS: atom_id res chain seq x y z
N MET A 1 -12.79 -22.26 17.36
CA MET A 1 -11.83 -21.18 17.03
C MET A 1 -11.26 -21.43 15.64
N SER A 2 -11.42 -20.47 14.74
CA SER A 2 -10.82 -20.62 13.42
C SER A 2 -9.32 -20.45 13.51
N PRO A 3 -8.53 -21.19 12.73
CA PRO A 3 -7.09 -20.93 12.64
C PRO A 3 -6.84 -19.53 12.09
N GLY A 4 -5.77 -18.89 12.52
CA GLY A 4 -5.35 -17.62 11.97
C GLY A 4 -4.93 -17.75 10.52
N THR A 5 -4.98 -16.65 9.80
CA THR A 5 -4.52 -16.58 8.40
C THR A 5 -3.11 -16.01 8.34
N VAL A 6 -2.24 -16.68 7.61
CA VAL A 6 -0.88 -16.19 7.34
C VAL A 6 -0.88 -15.59 5.94
N ARG A 7 -0.38 -14.37 5.81
CA ARG A 7 -0.24 -13.70 4.53
C ARG A 7 1.23 -13.42 4.25
N VAL A 8 1.65 -13.60 3.01
CA VAL A 8 3.03 -13.41 2.60
C VAL A 8 3.07 -12.38 1.47
N GLY A 9 3.96 -11.41 1.61
CA GLY A 9 4.13 -10.37 0.61
C GLY A 9 5.44 -9.62 0.82
N CYS A 10 5.59 -8.52 0.08
CA CYS A 10 6.78 -7.70 0.08
C CYS A 10 6.47 -6.26 0.47
N SER A 11 7.52 -5.50 0.76
CA SER A 11 7.43 -4.05 0.94
C SER A 11 7.48 -3.38 -0.43
N GLY A 12 6.30 -3.13 -1.00
CA GLY A 12 6.16 -2.54 -2.32
C GLY A 12 6.11 -3.56 -3.44
N TRP A 13 5.82 -3.06 -4.64
CA TRP A 13 5.75 -3.88 -5.86
C TRP A 13 6.40 -3.19 -7.06
N GLN A 14 6.86 -1.96 -6.92
CA GLN A 14 7.33 -1.10 -8.02
C GLN A 14 8.84 -1.21 -8.18
N TYR A 15 9.31 -2.42 -8.51
CA TYR A 15 10.74 -2.70 -8.63
C TYR A 15 11.08 -3.11 -10.06
N ARG A 16 11.89 -2.29 -10.73
CA ARG A 16 12.34 -2.54 -12.11
C ARG A 16 13.15 -3.83 -12.23
N ASP A 17 13.88 -4.18 -11.18
CA ASP A 17 14.71 -5.38 -11.14
C ASP A 17 13.87 -6.67 -11.21
N TRP A 18 12.57 -6.57 -10.98
CA TRP A 18 11.66 -7.71 -11.05
C TRP A 18 11.19 -8.01 -12.48
N ARG A 19 11.60 -7.21 -13.47
CA ARG A 19 11.34 -7.50 -14.87
C ARG A 19 12.09 -8.77 -15.27
N GLY A 20 11.40 -9.67 -15.96
CA GLY A 20 11.94 -10.97 -16.32
C GLY A 20 11.98 -11.97 -15.19
N VAL A 21 11.61 -11.56 -13.96
CA VAL A 21 11.51 -12.45 -12.79
C VAL A 21 10.04 -12.60 -12.41
N LEU A 22 9.48 -11.62 -11.72
CA LEU A 22 8.05 -11.59 -11.38
C LEU A 22 7.22 -11.01 -12.50
N TYR A 23 7.68 -9.93 -13.12
CA TYR A 23 6.96 -9.23 -14.18
C TYR A 23 7.47 -9.67 -15.54
N PRO A 24 6.58 -10.18 -16.42
CA PRO A 24 6.97 -10.47 -17.79
C PRO A 24 7.52 -9.23 -18.49
N GLU A 25 8.52 -9.43 -19.35
CA GLU A 25 9.02 -8.32 -20.16
C GLU A 25 7.90 -7.79 -21.06
N GLY A 26 7.84 -6.47 -21.18
CA GLY A 26 6.76 -5.81 -21.92
C GLY A 26 5.50 -5.52 -21.11
N LEU A 27 5.39 -6.06 -19.89
CA LEU A 27 4.28 -5.71 -19.00
C LEU A 27 4.49 -4.28 -18.47
N GLY A 28 3.54 -3.37 -18.76
CA GLY A 28 3.61 -1.99 -18.29
C GLY A 28 3.48 -1.87 -16.77
N GLN A 29 4.10 -0.84 -16.20
CA GLN A 29 4.09 -0.60 -14.75
C GLN A 29 2.67 -0.52 -14.19
N ALA A 30 1.72 0.01 -14.93
CA ALA A 30 0.33 0.12 -14.51
C ALA A 30 -0.32 -1.24 -14.22
N ARG A 31 0.27 -2.34 -14.73
CA ARG A 31 -0.25 -3.69 -14.55
C ARG A 31 0.56 -4.52 -13.56
N TRP A 32 1.65 -3.97 -13.03
CA TRP A 32 2.53 -4.72 -12.14
C TRP A 32 1.82 -5.20 -10.87
N LEU A 33 0.98 -4.35 -10.27
CA LEU A 33 0.27 -4.73 -9.05
C LEU A 33 -0.66 -5.94 -9.29
N GLY A 34 -1.36 -5.96 -10.42
CA GLY A 34 -2.20 -7.12 -10.78
C GLY A 34 -1.39 -8.41 -10.86
N ARG A 35 -0.21 -8.35 -11.48
CA ARG A 35 0.70 -9.51 -11.54
C ARG A 35 1.24 -9.89 -10.16
N TYR A 36 1.64 -8.90 -9.36
CA TYR A 36 2.08 -9.11 -7.98
C TYR A 36 1.01 -9.87 -7.18
N ALA A 37 -0.24 -9.46 -7.33
CA ALA A 37 -1.37 -10.04 -6.59
C ALA A 37 -1.73 -11.46 -7.03
N GLU A 38 -1.22 -11.94 -8.16
CA GLU A 38 -1.35 -13.34 -8.56
C GLU A 38 -0.43 -14.26 -7.74
N VAL A 39 0.65 -13.71 -7.19
CA VAL A 39 1.68 -14.48 -6.48
C VAL A 39 1.60 -14.26 -4.97
N PHE A 40 1.32 -13.03 -4.54
CA PHE A 40 1.26 -12.65 -3.13
C PHE A 40 -0.13 -12.17 -2.77
N ASP A 41 -0.54 -12.38 -1.52
CA ASP A 41 -1.88 -12.00 -1.04
C ASP A 41 -1.88 -10.72 -0.19
N THR A 42 -0.73 -10.09 -0.01
CA THR A 42 -0.59 -8.84 0.72
C THR A 42 0.61 -8.04 0.25
N VAL A 43 0.58 -6.74 0.52
CA VAL A 43 1.70 -5.84 0.26
C VAL A 43 1.74 -4.76 1.34
N GLU A 44 2.95 -4.37 1.74
CA GLU A 44 3.16 -3.14 2.51
C GLU A 44 3.45 -2.00 1.53
N VAL A 45 2.60 -0.98 1.51
CA VAL A 45 2.77 0.15 0.59
C VAL A 45 3.73 1.16 1.19
N ASN A 46 4.99 1.12 0.77
CA ASN A 46 6.03 2.03 1.21
C ASN A 46 5.95 3.41 0.55
N SER A 47 5.41 3.48 -0.66
CA SER A 47 5.35 4.75 -1.40
C SER A 47 4.57 5.83 -0.65
N THR A 48 3.58 5.45 0.17
CA THR A 48 2.82 6.38 1.00
C THR A 48 3.65 7.01 2.12
N PHE A 49 4.77 6.39 2.50
CA PHE A 49 5.71 6.95 3.47
C PHE A 49 6.42 8.19 2.92
N TYR A 50 6.83 8.14 1.65
CA TYR A 50 7.59 9.20 1.01
C TYR A 50 6.71 10.23 0.31
N ARG A 51 5.59 9.80 -0.21
CA ARG A 51 4.69 10.63 -0.98
C ARG A 51 3.26 10.17 -0.83
N LEU A 52 2.35 11.09 -0.58
CA LEU A 52 0.93 10.78 -0.47
C LEU A 52 0.38 10.38 -1.84
N ALA A 53 -0.21 9.20 -1.92
CA ALA A 53 -0.82 8.69 -3.15
C ALA A 53 -2.08 9.50 -3.49
N SER A 54 -2.38 9.62 -4.80
CA SER A 54 -3.64 10.21 -5.24
C SER A 54 -4.80 9.23 -5.02
N ARG A 55 -6.02 9.78 -4.90
CA ARG A 55 -7.22 8.93 -4.81
C ARG A 55 -7.35 8.02 -6.03
N ASP A 56 -7.04 8.52 -7.21
CA ASP A 56 -7.11 7.73 -8.46
C ASP A 56 -6.14 6.55 -8.43
N ALA A 57 -4.94 6.76 -7.91
CA ALA A 57 -3.97 5.67 -7.75
C ALA A 57 -4.50 4.60 -6.80
N VAL A 58 -5.04 5.03 -5.66
CA VAL A 58 -5.61 4.11 -4.66
C VAL A 58 -6.79 3.33 -5.25
N GLU A 59 -7.66 3.98 -6.00
CA GLU A 59 -8.75 3.29 -6.70
C GLU A 59 -8.22 2.22 -7.65
N ARG A 60 -7.16 2.52 -8.41
CA ARG A 60 -6.55 1.53 -9.30
C ARG A 60 -5.97 0.35 -8.53
N TRP A 61 -5.40 0.58 -7.36
CA TRP A 61 -4.92 -0.52 -6.51
C TRP A 61 -6.05 -1.48 -6.15
N VAL A 62 -7.19 -0.94 -5.75
CA VAL A 62 -8.36 -1.74 -5.38
C VAL A 62 -8.86 -2.55 -6.57
N LEU A 63 -8.93 -1.94 -7.75
CA LEU A 63 -9.44 -2.59 -8.96
C LEU A 63 -8.52 -3.69 -9.49
N GLN A 64 -7.21 -3.59 -9.26
CA GLN A 64 -6.24 -4.55 -9.78
C GLN A 64 -6.06 -5.79 -8.92
N THR A 65 -6.60 -5.81 -7.72
CA THR A 65 -6.34 -6.87 -6.76
C THR A 65 -7.58 -7.71 -6.49
N PRO A 66 -7.42 -9.01 -6.19
CA PRO A 66 -8.56 -9.88 -5.88
C PRO A 66 -9.23 -9.49 -4.55
N PRO A 67 -10.46 -9.98 -4.30
CA PRO A 67 -11.25 -9.56 -3.12
C PRO A 67 -10.60 -9.84 -1.77
N ASP A 68 -9.75 -10.84 -1.69
CA ASP A 68 -9.08 -11.25 -0.44
C ASP A 68 -7.67 -10.66 -0.27
N PHE A 69 -7.25 -9.81 -1.21
CA PHE A 69 -5.95 -9.14 -1.11
C PHE A 69 -5.96 -8.08 0.00
N LEU A 70 -4.86 -7.99 0.76
CA LEU A 70 -4.77 -7.07 1.89
C LEU A 70 -3.63 -6.06 1.70
N PHE A 71 -3.93 -4.77 1.87
CA PHE A 71 -2.94 -3.69 1.85
C PHE A 71 -2.60 -3.28 3.27
N ALA A 72 -1.32 -3.29 3.61
CA ALA A 72 -0.79 -2.60 4.79
C ALA A 72 -0.15 -1.30 4.30
N LEU A 73 -0.51 -0.18 4.90
CA LEU A 73 0.00 1.13 4.49
C LEU A 73 1.00 1.65 5.51
N LYS A 74 2.10 2.21 5.01
CA LYS A 74 3.05 2.91 5.86
C LYS A 74 2.66 4.37 5.90
N ALA A 75 2.46 4.91 7.11
CA ALA A 75 2.04 6.30 7.28
C ALA A 75 3.12 7.26 6.79
N SER A 76 2.70 8.48 6.41
CA SER A 76 3.56 9.46 5.79
C SER A 76 4.77 9.83 6.66
N ARG A 77 5.94 9.83 6.04
CA ARG A 77 7.18 10.34 6.62
C ARG A 77 7.00 11.77 7.15
N TYR A 78 6.24 12.60 6.44
CA TYR A 78 5.96 13.96 6.86
C TYR A 78 5.33 14.02 8.26
N LEU A 79 4.34 13.15 8.52
CA LEU A 79 3.65 13.13 9.80
C LEU A 79 4.55 12.62 10.93
N ILE A 80 5.39 11.64 10.66
CA ILE A 80 6.13 10.91 11.69
C ILE A 80 7.52 11.50 11.89
N HIS A 81 8.29 11.70 10.81
CA HIS A 81 9.68 12.15 10.89
C HIS A 81 9.82 13.66 10.88
N MET A 82 9.03 14.35 10.06
CA MET A 82 9.10 15.79 9.92
C MET A 82 8.35 16.53 11.02
N ARG A 83 7.15 16.05 11.37
CA ARG A 83 6.29 16.68 12.39
C ARG A 83 6.39 16.00 13.75
N LYS A 84 6.99 14.83 13.83
CA LYS A 84 7.12 14.03 15.06
C LYS A 84 5.78 13.89 15.79
N LEU A 85 4.72 13.66 15.04
CA LEU A 85 3.35 13.52 15.53
C LEU A 85 2.79 14.77 16.20
N ARG A 86 3.33 15.97 15.91
CA ARG A 86 2.82 17.23 16.41
C ARG A 86 1.94 17.91 15.38
N ASP A 87 0.77 18.42 15.81
CA ASP A 87 -0.16 19.17 14.97
C ASP A 87 -0.47 18.47 13.65
N ILE A 88 -0.71 17.16 13.72
CA ILE A 88 -0.86 16.31 12.52
C ILE A 88 -2.32 16.13 12.08
N GLY A 89 -3.30 16.75 12.76
CA GLY A 89 -4.70 16.61 12.43
C GLY A 89 -5.01 16.82 10.95
N PRO A 90 -4.65 17.99 10.36
CA PRO A 90 -4.89 18.20 8.93
C PRO A 90 -4.16 17.20 8.02
N GLY A 91 -2.98 16.75 8.42
CA GLY A 91 -2.24 15.72 7.68
C GLY A 91 -2.91 14.37 7.73
N ILE A 92 -3.43 13.99 8.90
CA ILE A 92 -4.19 12.74 9.05
C ILE A 92 -5.47 12.79 8.23
N GLU A 93 -6.19 13.91 8.23
CA GLU A 93 -7.39 14.09 7.43
C GLU A 93 -7.10 13.94 5.93
N ARG A 94 -5.99 14.53 5.47
CA ARG A 94 -5.57 14.41 4.07
C ARG A 94 -5.20 12.98 3.73
N PHE A 95 -4.48 12.29 4.60
CA PHE A 95 -4.15 10.89 4.41
C PHE A 95 -5.43 10.04 4.32
N ALA A 96 -6.35 10.22 5.27
CA ALA A 96 -7.61 9.50 5.29
C ALA A 96 -8.44 9.74 4.04
N GLU A 97 -8.47 10.98 3.54
CA GLU A 97 -9.17 11.33 2.31
C GLU A 97 -8.58 10.62 1.10
N ARG A 98 -7.25 10.56 1.01
CA ARG A 98 -6.56 9.91 -0.13
C ARG A 98 -6.73 8.40 -0.13
N ILE A 99 -6.74 7.76 1.03
CA ILE A 99 -6.88 6.29 1.12
C ILE A 99 -8.33 5.83 1.23
N GLU A 100 -9.29 6.75 1.26
CA GLU A 100 -10.71 6.41 1.43
C GLU A 100 -11.20 5.35 0.43
N PRO A 101 -10.83 5.38 -0.87
CA PRO A 101 -11.26 4.33 -1.79
C PRO A 101 -10.83 2.91 -1.39
N LEU A 102 -9.73 2.79 -0.66
CA LEU A 102 -9.28 1.52 -0.10
C LEU A 102 -9.93 1.26 1.26
N ALA A 103 -10.00 2.31 2.12
CA ALA A 103 -10.50 2.18 3.49
C ALA A 103 -11.95 1.69 3.57
N ARG A 104 -12.75 1.95 2.55
CA ARG A 104 -14.15 1.48 2.47
C ARG A 104 -14.28 0.03 2.02
N THR A 105 -13.16 -0.67 1.78
CA THR A 105 -13.13 -2.06 1.32
C THR A 105 -12.54 -2.98 2.37
N PRO A 106 -12.84 -4.30 2.33
CA PRO A 106 -12.18 -5.28 3.20
C PRO A 106 -10.68 -5.46 2.92
N LYS A 107 -10.15 -4.85 1.86
CA LYS A 107 -8.73 -4.93 1.50
C LYS A 107 -7.85 -4.01 2.35
N MET A 108 -8.44 -3.10 3.09
CA MET A 108 -7.69 -2.22 3.99
C MET A 108 -7.19 -3.01 5.20
N GLY A 109 -5.87 -3.07 5.33
CA GLY A 109 -5.20 -3.66 6.47
C GLY A 109 -4.70 -2.61 7.44
N PRO A 110 -3.68 -2.94 8.24
CA PRO A 110 -3.15 -2.01 9.23
C PRO A 110 -2.42 -0.84 8.59
N VAL A 111 -2.33 0.26 9.33
CA VAL A 111 -1.46 1.40 9.00
C VAL A 111 -0.26 1.33 9.94
N LEU A 112 0.92 1.23 9.36
CA LEU A 112 2.17 1.17 10.12
C LEU A 112 2.67 2.59 10.40
N TRP A 113 2.86 2.89 11.68
CA TRP A 113 3.45 4.14 12.15
C TRP A 113 4.86 3.86 12.65
N GLN A 114 5.84 4.05 11.78
CA GLN A 114 7.24 3.83 12.14
C GLN A 114 7.82 5.13 12.68
N LEU A 115 8.06 5.16 13.98
CA LEU A 115 8.58 6.33 14.66
C LEU A 115 10.09 6.49 14.39
N PRO A 116 10.61 7.74 14.36
CA PRO A 116 12.04 7.97 14.30
C PRO A 116 12.73 7.53 15.61
N GLU A 117 14.03 7.28 15.53
CA GLU A 117 14.87 6.97 16.69
C GLU A 117 15.01 8.18 17.61
#